data_035c0c7bebf6690cd0b82bb024ac5df7
#
_entry.id   035c0c7bebf6690cd0b82bb024ac5df7
#
_cell.length_a   1.000
_cell.length_b   1.000
_cell.length_c   1.000
_cell.angle_alpha   90.00
_cell.angle_beta   90.00
_cell.angle_gamma   90.00
#
_symmetry.space_group_name_H-M   'P 1'
#
loop_
_entity.id
_entity.type
_entity.pdbx_description
1 polymer ?
#
loop_
_entity_poly.entity_id
_entity_poly.type
_entity_poly.pdbx_seq_one_letter_code
_entity_poly.pdbx_strand_id
1 'polypeptide(L)'
;TTNQIDAAWLNRVSEVVGYCVANNMYAILNIHWDGGWLEDHILGGYSEALNTKQKTLWTQIATKLNDYDEHLLFAGSNELGMNETSKYEQAFVDAVRATGGNNATRCLIVQAPATRISDAVAGVYAMPTDVVESRLMVEFHFYDPYNFCLMENDADWGKIFWYWGKDNIVAGSEHNATWGEEEYVKEQFAKIKTYFVDKGYPAVLGEYSAMKRTVSENQEMHDKSRAYWNEVVTREAKAHGCLPFYWETGGDIDRTTGTAKEDYAIEGIMKGAAAGNYPF
;
A
#
# COMPACT_ATOMS: atom_id res chain seq x y z
N THR A 1 26.26 14.43 6.61
CA THR A 1 25.49 14.17 5.38
C THR A 1 24.55 15.33 5.15
N THR A 2 24.54 15.89 3.96
CA THR A 2 23.80 17.12 3.62
C THR A 2 22.32 16.90 3.39
N ASN A 3 21.78 15.68 3.52
CA ASN A 3 20.41 15.29 3.11
C ASN A 3 20.09 15.69 1.65
N GLN A 4 21.12 15.83 0.83
CA GLN A 4 20.96 16.19 -0.58
C GLN A 4 20.75 14.92 -1.40
N ILE A 5 19.68 14.88 -2.20
CA ILE A 5 19.41 13.77 -3.12
C ILE A 5 20.38 13.88 -4.30
N ASP A 6 20.91 12.76 -4.74
CA ASP A 6 21.72 12.70 -5.96
C ASP A 6 20.92 13.18 -7.17
N ALA A 7 21.45 14.13 -7.92
CA ALA A 7 20.74 14.74 -9.02
C ALA A 7 20.46 13.78 -10.19
N ALA A 8 21.39 12.83 -10.45
CA ALA A 8 21.19 11.84 -11.51
C ALA A 8 20.10 10.85 -11.11
N TRP A 9 20.07 10.45 -9.83
CA TRP A 9 19.00 9.62 -9.30
C TRP A 9 17.64 10.32 -9.39
N LEU A 10 17.52 11.56 -8.94
CA LEU A 10 16.26 12.31 -8.99
C LEU A 10 15.79 12.58 -10.43
N ASN A 11 16.72 12.77 -11.37
CA ASN A 11 16.39 12.83 -12.79
C ASN A 11 15.82 11.50 -13.30
N ARG A 12 16.39 10.36 -12.86
CA ARG A 12 15.87 9.04 -13.24
C ARG A 12 14.47 8.79 -12.67
N VAL A 13 14.21 9.21 -11.43
CA VAL A 13 12.86 9.16 -10.84
C VAL A 13 11.88 9.97 -11.68
N SER A 14 12.24 11.20 -12.06
CA SER A 14 11.41 12.05 -12.92
C SER A 14 11.12 11.38 -14.28
N GLU A 15 12.13 10.77 -14.89
CA GLU A 15 11.99 10.05 -16.16
C GLU A 15 10.98 8.89 -16.06
N VAL A 16 11.04 8.09 -14.97
CA VAL A 16 10.12 6.96 -14.75
C VAL A 16 8.69 7.46 -14.53
N VAL A 17 8.50 8.52 -13.73
CA VAL A 17 7.20 9.19 -13.60
C VAL A 17 6.68 9.63 -14.98
N GLY A 18 7.55 10.21 -15.80
CA GLY A 18 7.21 10.62 -17.17
C GLY A 18 6.71 9.48 -18.05
N TYR A 19 7.23 8.25 -17.88
CA TYR A 19 6.73 7.08 -18.60
C TYR A 19 5.29 6.74 -18.23
N CYS A 20 4.94 6.81 -16.95
CA CYS A 20 3.57 6.57 -16.49
C CYS A 20 2.62 7.64 -17.05
N VAL A 21 2.94 8.90 -16.88
CA VAL A 21 2.11 10.03 -17.33
C VAL A 21 1.93 10.02 -18.86
N ALA A 22 2.99 9.76 -19.63
CA ALA A 22 2.92 9.66 -21.09
C ALA A 22 2.01 8.52 -21.58
N ASN A 23 1.77 7.52 -20.75
CA ASN A 23 0.85 6.41 -21.06
C ASN A 23 -0.53 6.59 -20.38
N ASN A 24 -0.88 7.81 -19.95
CA ASN A 24 -2.14 8.13 -19.28
C ASN A 24 -2.37 7.28 -18.02
N MET A 25 -1.29 7.03 -17.28
CA MET A 25 -1.31 6.30 -16.01
C MET A 25 -1.05 7.25 -14.85
N TYR A 26 -1.71 7.02 -13.73
CA TYR A 26 -1.35 7.66 -12.48
C TYR A 26 -0.10 7.03 -11.89
N ALA A 27 0.77 7.86 -11.31
CA ALA A 27 1.96 7.43 -10.60
C ALA A 27 1.86 7.89 -9.13
N ILE A 28 2.10 6.98 -8.19
CA ILE A 28 2.29 7.31 -6.78
C ILE A 28 3.78 7.18 -6.50
N LEU A 29 4.39 8.26 -6.03
CA LEU A 29 5.79 8.29 -5.63
C LEU A 29 5.89 8.41 -4.11
N ASN A 30 6.64 7.50 -3.47
CA ASN A 30 6.94 7.57 -2.05
C ASN A 30 8.45 7.51 -1.76
N ILE A 31 8.81 7.77 -0.50
CA ILE A 31 10.10 7.37 0.06
C ILE A 31 9.86 6.00 0.70
N HIS A 32 10.33 4.95 0.04
CA HIS A 32 10.06 3.57 0.41
C HIS A 32 11.26 2.96 1.12
N TRP A 33 11.21 2.85 2.42
CA TRP A 33 12.24 2.33 3.33
C TRP A 33 13.62 3.00 3.20
N ASP A 34 14.18 3.12 2.02
CA ASP A 34 15.43 3.83 1.67
C ASP A 34 16.58 3.58 2.67
N GLY A 35 16.85 2.29 2.95
CA GLY A 35 17.83 1.86 3.94
C GLY A 35 17.39 2.01 5.39
N GLY A 36 16.12 2.14 5.67
CA GLY A 36 15.52 2.15 7.02
C GLY A 36 15.85 3.39 7.84
N TRP A 37 16.28 4.48 7.20
CA TRP A 37 16.73 5.66 7.95
C TRP A 37 15.63 6.32 8.80
N LEU A 38 14.37 6.15 8.42
CA LEU A 38 13.21 6.61 9.18
C LEU A 38 12.55 5.43 9.91
N GLU A 39 12.18 4.40 9.20
CA GLU A 39 11.41 3.26 9.69
C GLU A 39 12.13 2.53 10.84
N ASP A 40 13.42 2.25 10.69
CA ASP A 40 14.20 1.53 11.71
C ASP A 40 14.51 2.38 12.95
N HIS A 41 14.45 3.72 12.85
CA HIS A 41 14.80 4.62 13.92
C HIS A 41 13.59 5.13 14.71
N ILE A 42 12.40 5.01 14.16
CA ILE A 42 11.18 5.57 14.70
C ILE A 42 10.70 4.83 15.97
N LEU A 43 11.12 3.59 16.19
CA LEU A 43 10.83 2.80 17.41
C LEU A 43 11.31 3.47 18.69
N GLY A 44 12.28 4.39 18.60
CA GLY A 44 12.77 5.22 19.71
C GLY A 44 11.91 6.44 20.03
N GLY A 45 10.81 6.67 19.31
CA GLY A 45 9.96 7.85 19.45
C GLY A 45 10.23 8.92 18.39
N TYR A 46 9.48 10.02 18.45
CA TYR A 46 9.64 11.13 17.52
C TYR A 46 11.05 11.74 17.57
N SER A 47 11.61 12.01 16.40
CA SER A 47 12.91 12.66 16.24
C SER A 47 12.80 13.89 15.33
N GLU A 48 13.08 15.08 15.88
CA GLU A 48 13.11 16.32 15.10
C GLU A 48 14.17 16.28 13.99
N ALA A 49 15.30 15.59 14.22
CA ALA A 49 16.36 15.44 13.21
C ALA A 49 15.88 14.61 12.01
N LEU A 50 15.17 13.49 12.25
CA LEU A 50 14.59 12.68 11.19
C LEU A 50 13.47 13.40 10.47
N ASN A 51 12.62 14.12 11.20
CA ASN A 51 11.57 14.94 10.62
C ASN A 51 12.11 16.04 9.71
N THR A 52 13.17 16.73 10.16
CA THR A 52 13.87 17.73 9.35
C THR A 52 14.48 17.10 8.08
N LYS A 53 15.05 15.90 8.19
CA LYS A 53 15.55 15.15 7.02
C LYS A 53 14.42 14.85 6.04
N GLN A 54 13.29 14.34 6.52
CA GLN A 54 12.12 14.05 5.68
C GLN A 54 11.62 15.31 4.95
N LYS A 55 11.45 16.42 5.66
CA LYS A 55 11.08 17.72 5.05
C LYS A 55 12.06 18.14 3.95
N THR A 56 13.36 18.00 4.22
CA THR A 56 14.41 18.36 3.27
C THR A 56 14.34 17.50 2.00
N LEU A 57 14.11 16.21 2.14
CA LEU A 57 13.99 15.30 1.01
C LEU A 57 12.71 15.58 0.20
N TRP A 58 11.56 15.73 0.86
CA TRP A 58 10.30 16.02 0.19
C TRP A 58 10.30 17.38 -0.51
N THR A 59 10.95 18.40 0.06
CA THR A 59 11.11 19.69 -0.62
C THR A 59 11.87 19.55 -1.94
N GLN A 60 12.93 18.74 -1.99
CA GLN A 60 13.69 18.48 -3.22
C GLN A 60 12.87 17.71 -4.25
N ILE A 61 12.20 16.62 -3.81
CA ILE A 61 11.35 15.79 -4.67
C ILE A 61 10.21 16.63 -5.26
N ALA A 62 9.47 17.33 -4.41
CA ALA A 62 8.32 18.12 -4.80
C ALA A 62 8.71 19.28 -5.72
N THR A 63 9.83 19.95 -5.46
CA THR A 63 10.35 21.01 -6.35
C THR A 63 10.72 20.45 -7.72
N LYS A 64 11.40 19.31 -7.77
CA LYS A 64 11.84 18.69 -9.03
C LYS A 64 10.67 18.23 -9.90
N LEU A 65 9.59 17.75 -9.28
CA LEU A 65 8.46 17.14 -9.96
C LEU A 65 7.22 18.04 -10.01
N ASN A 66 7.39 19.33 -9.74
CA ASN A 66 6.29 20.30 -9.65
C ASN A 66 5.49 20.43 -10.94
N ASP A 67 6.14 20.31 -12.09
CA ASP A 67 5.53 20.54 -13.41
C ASP A 67 4.61 19.37 -13.86
N TYR A 68 4.66 18.21 -13.19
CA TYR A 68 3.72 17.13 -13.45
C TYR A 68 2.31 17.51 -12.98
N ASP A 69 1.31 17.12 -13.76
CA ASP A 69 -0.11 17.35 -13.50
C ASP A 69 -0.67 16.40 -12.41
N GLU A 70 -1.98 16.24 -12.38
CA GLU A 70 -2.71 15.40 -11.41
C GLU A 70 -2.44 13.90 -11.52
N HIS A 71 -1.82 13.43 -12.61
CA HIS A 71 -1.42 12.02 -12.74
C HIS A 71 -0.29 11.63 -11.78
N LEU A 72 0.44 12.59 -11.22
CA LEU A 72 1.42 12.32 -10.19
C LEU A 72 0.85 12.63 -8.80
N LEU A 73 0.86 11.63 -7.92
CA LEU A 73 0.55 11.74 -6.50
C LEU A 73 1.83 11.48 -5.67
N PHE A 74 1.89 12.05 -4.47
CA PHE A 74 2.96 11.79 -3.52
C PHE A 74 2.41 11.07 -2.30
N ALA A 75 3.15 10.05 -1.81
CA ALA A 75 2.90 9.35 -0.56
C ALA A 75 4.05 9.58 0.42
N GLY A 76 3.75 10.00 1.65
CA GLY A 76 4.73 10.60 2.56
C GLY A 76 5.88 9.69 2.98
N SER A 77 5.60 8.42 3.21
CA SER A 77 6.51 7.44 3.79
C SER A 77 6.12 6.01 3.41
N ASN A 78 6.76 5.00 4.03
CA ASN A 78 6.38 3.60 3.94
C ASN A 78 6.39 2.93 5.31
N GLU A 79 5.24 2.39 5.74
CA GLU A 79 5.07 1.53 6.93
C GLU A 79 5.65 2.07 8.24
N LEU A 80 5.55 3.37 8.48
CA LEU A 80 6.00 3.97 9.74
C LEU A 80 5.19 3.43 10.94
N GLY A 81 5.83 2.62 11.77
CA GLY A 81 5.20 1.81 12.81
C GLY A 81 4.95 2.50 14.15
N MET A 82 4.43 3.75 14.21
CA MET A 82 4.33 4.48 15.48
C MET A 82 3.11 5.38 15.63
N ASN A 83 2.80 5.68 16.90
CA ASN A 83 1.81 6.69 17.31
C ASN A 83 2.15 8.11 16.83
N GLU A 84 3.42 8.39 16.56
CA GLU A 84 3.90 9.70 16.10
C GLU A 84 3.90 9.85 14.58
N THR A 85 3.41 8.85 13.83
CA THR A 85 3.34 8.85 12.36
C THR A 85 2.68 10.12 11.84
N SER A 86 1.59 10.58 12.44
CA SER A 86 0.89 11.80 12.02
C SER A 86 1.77 13.06 12.05
N LYS A 87 2.81 13.13 12.88
CA LYS A 87 3.76 14.27 12.88
C LYS A 87 4.66 14.26 11.66
N TYR A 88 5.13 13.08 11.25
CA TYR A 88 5.94 12.94 10.04
C TYR A 88 5.09 13.18 8.79
N GLU A 89 3.87 12.67 8.76
CA GLU A 89 2.93 12.91 7.66
C GLU A 89 2.52 14.40 7.57
N GLN A 90 2.33 15.09 8.70
CA GLN A 90 2.10 16.54 8.68
C GLN A 90 3.30 17.28 8.08
N ALA A 91 4.51 16.88 8.47
CA ALA A 91 5.73 17.50 7.95
C ALA A 91 5.91 17.28 6.44
N PHE A 92 5.50 16.12 5.93
CA PHE A 92 5.43 15.83 4.51
C PHE A 92 4.44 16.75 3.79
N VAL A 93 3.20 16.84 4.27
CA VAL A 93 2.16 17.71 3.70
C VAL A 93 2.67 19.15 3.63
N ASP A 94 3.18 19.70 4.74
CA ASP A 94 3.67 21.06 4.81
C ASP A 94 4.83 21.30 3.83
N ALA A 95 5.78 20.39 3.74
CA ALA A 95 6.94 20.50 2.86
C ALA A 95 6.53 20.53 1.38
N VAL A 96 5.59 19.66 0.98
CA VAL A 96 5.10 19.62 -0.41
C VAL A 96 4.31 20.88 -0.73
N ARG A 97 3.37 21.32 0.12
CA ARG A 97 2.57 22.54 -0.09
C ARG A 97 3.42 23.80 -0.21
N ALA A 98 4.49 23.90 0.57
CA ALA A 98 5.41 25.03 0.54
C ALA A 98 6.14 25.21 -0.79
N THR A 99 6.21 24.20 -1.65
CA THR A 99 6.84 24.31 -2.98
C THR A 99 5.97 25.02 -4.01
N GLY A 100 4.67 25.18 -3.75
CA GLY A 100 3.74 25.90 -4.64
C GLY A 100 3.51 25.22 -6.01
N GLY A 101 3.10 25.99 -7.01
CA GLY A 101 2.82 25.47 -8.35
C GLY A 101 1.74 24.38 -8.35
N ASN A 102 1.91 23.30 -9.10
CA ASN A 102 0.98 22.16 -9.11
C ASN A 102 0.90 21.45 -7.74
N ASN A 103 1.95 21.53 -6.94
CA ASN A 103 1.96 20.95 -5.60
C ASN A 103 1.05 21.67 -4.60
N ALA A 104 0.65 22.91 -4.91
CA ALA A 104 -0.30 23.64 -4.07
C ALA A 104 -1.66 22.93 -3.95
N THR A 105 -2.05 22.13 -4.96
CA THR A 105 -3.35 21.42 -5.00
C THR A 105 -3.22 19.92 -5.31
N ARG A 106 -2.00 19.40 -5.41
CA ARG A 106 -1.74 17.96 -5.66
C ARG A 106 -2.39 17.08 -4.59
N CYS A 107 -2.99 15.97 -4.98
CA CYS A 107 -3.42 14.96 -4.02
C CYS A 107 -2.21 14.35 -3.33
N LEU A 108 -2.26 14.28 -1.99
CA LEU A 108 -1.23 13.71 -1.15
C LEU A 108 -1.79 12.52 -0.41
N ILE A 109 -0.98 11.50 -0.28
CA ILE A 109 -1.32 10.25 0.39
C ILE A 109 -0.53 10.19 1.70
N VAL A 110 -1.24 10.11 2.82
CA VAL A 110 -0.66 9.98 4.15
C VAL A 110 -0.87 8.56 4.63
N GLN A 111 0.12 8.00 5.32
CA GLN A 111 0.04 6.63 5.75
C GLN A 111 -0.54 6.49 7.16
N ALA A 112 -1.40 5.50 7.34
CA ALA A 112 -1.78 5.02 8.66
C ALA A 112 -0.57 4.42 9.40
N PRO A 113 -0.55 4.42 10.75
CA PRO A 113 0.54 3.81 11.50
C PRO A 113 0.81 2.37 11.07
N ALA A 114 2.06 2.08 10.67
CA ALA A 114 2.48 0.80 10.08
C ALA A 114 1.57 0.32 8.92
N THR A 115 0.84 1.24 8.28
CA THR A 115 -0.21 0.96 7.28
C THR A 115 -1.29 -0.02 7.75
N ARG A 116 -1.37 -0.28 9.06
CA ARG A 116 -2.30 -1.24 9.66
C ARG A 116 -3.67 -0.62 9.94
N ILE A 117 -4.71 -1.32 9.51
CA ILE A 117 -6.09 -0.93 9.75
C ILE A 117 -6.40 -0.88 11.26
N SER A 118 -5.96 -1.89 12.02
CA SER A 118 -6.17 -1.98 13.47
C SER A 118 -5.61 -0.77 14.21
N ASP A 119 -4.40 -0.33 13.86
CA ASP A 119 -3.71 0.75 14.55
C ASP A 119 -4.36 2.10 14.23
N ALA A 120 -4.79 2.28 13.00
CA ALA A 120 -5.50 3.48 12.56
C ALA A 120 -6.87 3.66 13.24
N VAL A 121 -7.65 2.56 13.36
CA VAL A 121 -9.01 2.62 13.95
C VAL A 121 -9.02 2.59 15.47
N ALA A 122 -7.93 2.21 16.12
CA ALA A 122 -7.81 2.24 17.59
C ALA A 122 -7.92 3.66 18.20
N GLY A 123 -8.10 4.69 17.37
CA GLY A 123 -8.28 6.08 17.81
C GLY A 123 -6.98 6.81 18.14
N VAL A 124 -5.84 6.21 17.82
CA VAL A 124 -4.51 6.79 18.06
C VAL A 124 -4.06 7.64 16.86
N TYR A 125 -4.48 7.28 15.64
CA TYR A 125 -4.12 7.99 14.42
C TYR A 125 -5.04 9.19 14.16
N ALA A 126 -4.43 10.37 14.06
CA ALA A 126 -5.11 11.58 13.62
C ALA A 126 -4.59 11.98 12.23
N MET A 127 -5.51 12.14 11.29
CA MET A 127 -5.17 12.63 9.95
C MET A 127 -4.46 13.99 10.04
N PRO A 128 -3.39 14.21 9.27
CA PRO A 128 -2.80 15.53 9.13
C PRO A 128 -3.82 16.57 8.65
N THR A 129 -3.54 17.82 8.93
CA THR A 129 -4.30 18.95 8.38
C THR A 129 -3.69 19.38 7.05
N ASP A 130 -4.53 19.86 6.14
CA ASP A 130 -4.08 20.45 4.89
C ASP A 130 -4.75 21.83 4.70
N VAL A 131 -4.01 22.77 4.12
CA VAL A 131 -4.56 24.09 3.73
C VAL A 131 -5.50 24.00 2.53
N VAL A 132 -5.52 22.85 1.85
CA VAL A 132 -6.37 22.56 0.69
C VAL A 132 -7.34 21.45 1.05
N GLU A 133 -8.63 21.76 1.00
CA GLU A 133 -9.68 20.81 1.29
C GLU A 133 -9.74 19.66 0.27
N SER A 134 -10.06 18.46 0.74
CA SER A 134 -10.29 17.27 -0.11
C SER A 134 -9.10 16.89 -0.99
N ARG A 135 -7.87 17.07 -0.49
CA ARG A 135 -6.63 16.70 -1.20
C ARG A 135 -5.75 15.71 -0.44
N LEU A 136 -6.26 15.16 0.66
CA LEU A 136 -5.60 14.08 1.38
C LEU A 136 -6.33 12.75 1.14
N MET A 137 -5.54 11.71 0.94
CA MET A 137 -5.94 10.30 0.94
C MET A 137 -5.18 9.58 2.04
N VAL A 138 -5.67 8.43 2.49
CA VAL A 138 -5.01 7.61 3.51
C VAL A 138 -4.62 6.26 2.95
N GLU A 139 -3.40 5.79 3.24
CA GLU A 139 -2.87 4.53 2.74
C GLU A 139 -2.84 3.45 3.81
N PHE A 140 -3.22 2.25 3.39
CA PHE A 140 -3.18 1.00 4.14
C PHE A 140 -2.52 -0.08 3.30
N HIS A 141 -1.90 -1.06 3.97
CA HIS A 141 -1.44 -2.31 3.36
C HIS A 141 -2.25 -3.48 3.92
N PHE A 142 -2.39 -4.54 3.14
CA PHE A 142 -3.19 -5.70 3.56
C PHE A 142 -2.53 -7.01 3.18
N TYR A 143 -2.05 -7.71 4.20
CA TYR A 143 -1.39 -9.01 4.08
C TYR A 143 -1.97 -10.06 5.04
N ASP A 144 -3.29 -9.96 5.30
CA ASP A 144 -3.97 -10.92 6.16
C ASP A 144 -4.71 -12.01 5.35
N PRO A 145 -4.71 -13.24 5.88
CA PRO A 145 -3.97 -13.67 7.07
C PRO A 145 -2.47 -13.79 6.80
N TYR A 146 -1.64 -13.30 7.70
CA TYR A 146 -0.17 -13.38 7.60
C TYR A 146 0.33 -14.77 7.22
N ASN A 147 -0.31 -15.81 7.76
CA ASN A 147 0.01 -17.21 7.50
C ASN A 147 -0.11 -17.59 6.02
N PHE A 148 -1.01 -16.96 5.27
CA PHE A 148 -1.18 -17.19 3.84
C PHE A 148 -0.33 -16.24 2.99
N CYS A 149 -0.27 -14.98 3.40
CA CYS A 149 0.31 -13.93 2.58
C CYS A 149 1.83 -13.82 2.69
N LEU A 150 2.41 -13.96 3.90
CA LEU A 150 3.81 -13.63 4.16
C LEU A 150 4.61 -14.68 4.92
N MET A 151 3.96 -15.60 5.63
CA MET A 151 4.67 -16.58 6.47
C MET A 151 5.44 -17.58 5.62
N GLU A 152 6.75 -17.68 5.81
CA GLU A 152 7.62 -18.54 5.00
C GLU A 152 7.68 -19.99 5.50
N ASN A 153 7.64 -20.18 6.81
CA ASN A 153 7.78 -21.48 7.46
C ASN A 153 6.83 -21.62 8.63
N ASP A 154 6.46 -22.85 8.97
CA ASP A 154 5.75 -23.16 10.21
C ASP A 154 6.53 -22.66 11.42
N ALA A 155 5.82 -22.21 12.43
CA ALA A 155 6.37 -21.78 13.71
C ALA A 155 5.59 -22.41 14.88
N ASP A 156 6.14 -22.32 16.09
CA ASP A 156 5.49 -22.87 17.30
C ASP A 156 4.11 -22.23 17.57
N TRP A 157 3.90 -21.00 17.11
CA TRP A 157 2.65 -20.25 17.28
C TRP A 157 1.63 -20.46 16.15
N GLY A 158 1.98 -21.13 15.04
CA GLY A 158 1.04 -21.34 13.93
C GLY A 158 1.66 -21.98 12.70
N LYS A 159 0.78 -22.48 11.85
CA LYS A 159 1.11 -23.09 10.56
C LYS A 159 1.02 -22.07 9.42
N ILE A 160 1.82 -22.25 8.36
CA ILE A 160 1.56 -21.59 7.08
C ILE A 160 0.24 -22.10 6.50
N PHE A 161 -0.51 -21.20 5.86
CA PHE A 161 -1.67 -21.61 5.09
C PHE A 161 -1.29 -21.76 3.62
N TRP A 162 -1.65 -22.89 3.05
CA TRP A 162 -1.53 -23.14 1.62
C TRP A 162 -2.85 -22.91 0.90
N TYR A 163 -3.95 -23.03 1.65
CA TYR A 163 -5.31 -22.96 1.13
C TYR A 163 -6.09 -21.88 1.87
N TRP A 164 -6.80 -21.06 1.10
CA TRP A 164 -7.59 -19.95 1.60
C TRP A 164 -8.93 -19.85 0.89
N GLY A 165 -9.96 -19.49 1.66
CA GLY A 165 -11.33 -19.36 1.20
C GLY A 165 -12.16 -20.59 1.59
N LYS A 166 -13.38 -20.35 2.09
CA LYS A 166 -14.28 -21.35 2.67
C LYS A 166 -14.53 -22.57 1.78
N ASP A 167 -14.43 -22.40 0.45
CA ASP A 167 -14.66 -23.47 -0.53
C ASP A 167 -13.33 -24.01 -1.11
N ASN A 168 -12.19 -23.49 -0.69
CA ASN A 168 -10.86 -23.86 -1.17
C ASN A 168 -10.08 -24.62 -0.07
N ILE A 169 -10.63 -25.73 0.39
CA ILE A 169 -10.04 -26.57 1.44
C ILE A 169 -9.55 -27.90 0.89
N VAL A 170 -8.50 -28.42 1.49
CA VAL A 170 -8.00 -29.79 1.26
C VAL A 170 -8.26 -30.61 2.51
N ALA A 171 -9.09 -31.66 2.38
CA ALA A 171 -9.50 -32.48 3.51
C ALA A 171 -8.28 -33.12 4.20
N GLY A 172 -8.17 -32.93 5.50
CA GLY A 172 -7.09 -33.47 6.33
C GLY A 172 -5.78 -32.68 6.30
N SER A 173 -5.69 -31.60 5.51
CA SER A 173 -4.50 -30.74 5.52
C SER A 173 -4.47 -29.84 6.77
N GLU A 174 -3.30 -29.73 7.38
CA GLU A 174 -3.03 -28.77 8.46
C GLU A 174 -2.80 -27.35 7.95
N HIS A 175 -2.74 -27.15 6.63
CA HIS A 175 -2.43 -25.90 5.96
C HIS A 175 -3.67 -25.19 5.39
N ASN A 176 -4.87 -25.61 5.75
CA ASN A 176 -6.08 -24.86 5.48
C ASN A 176 -6.13 -23.59 6.35
N ALA A 177 -6.62 -22.48 5.81
CA ALA A 177 -6.83 -21.27 6.60
C ALA A 177 -7.80 -21.56 7.76
N THR A 178 -7.47 -21.01 8.93
CA THR A 178 -8.29 -21.12 10.16
C THR A 178 -8.75 -19.75 10.66
N TRP A 179 -8.36 -18.68 9.98
CA TRP A 179 -8.76 -17.30 10.23
C TRP A 179 -8.48 -16.43 9.00
N GLY A 180 -9.03 -15.23 8.97
CA GLY A 180 -8.73 -14.22 7.95
C GLY A 180 -9.38 -14.50 6.60
N GLU A 181 -10.49 -15.25 6.56
CA GLU A 181 -11.23 -15.55 5.33
C GLU A 181 -12.18 -14.40 4.92
N GLU A 182 -13.09 -14.62 3.99
CA GLU A 182 -13.86 -13.61 3.27
C GLU A 182 -14.54 -12.57 4.15
N GLU A 183 -15.21 -13.01 5.24
CA GLU A 183 -15.92 -12.09 6.14
C GLU A 183 -14.94 -11.18 6.90
N TYR A 184 -13.80 -11.74 7.31
CA TYR A 184 -12.74 -10.95 7.95
C TYR A 184 -12.22 -9.86 6.99
N VAL A 185 -11.91 -10.22 5.74
CA VAL A 185 -11.45 -9.24 4.71
C VAL A 185 -12.48 -8.13 4.57
N LYS A 186 -13.75 -8.47 4.38
CA LYS A 186 -14.84 -7.52 4.27
C LYS A 186 -14.96 -6.60 5.48
N GLU A 187 -14.85 -7.14 6.70
CA GLU A 187 -14.88 -6.36 7.94
C GLU A 187 -13.73 -5.36 8.03
N GLN A 188 -12.52 -5.75 7.60
CA GLN A 188 -11.38 -4.84 7.63
C GLN A 188 -11.59 -3.65 6.69
N PHE A 189 -12.01 -3.88 5.46
CA PHE A 189 -12.29 -2.79 4.51
C PHE A 189 -13.50 -1.94 4.93
N ALA A 190 -14.51 -2.53 5.56
CA ALA A 190 -15.64 -1.79 6.15
C ALA A 190 -15.19 -0.82 7.26
N LYS A 191 -14.16 -1.17 8.04
CA LYS A 191 -13.54 -0.24 9.01
C LYS A 191 -12.89 0.94 8.31
N ILE A 192 -12.10 0.70 7.25
CA ILE A 192 -11.48 1.79 6.46
C ILE A 192 -12.58 2.73 5.94
N LYS A 193 -13.64 2.18 5.36
CA LYS A 193 -14.76 2.99 4.87
C LYS A 193 -15.35 3.85 5.97
N THR A 194 -15.71 3.26 7.10
CA THR A 194 -16.37 3.96 8.21
C THR A 194 -15.51 5.05 8.84
N TYR A 195 -14.21 4.76 9.02
CA TYR A 195 -13.31 5.66 9.75
C TYR A 195 -12.67 6.73 8.89
N PHE A 196 -12.58 6.52 7.56
CA PHE A 196 -11.89 7.44 6.66
C PHE A 196 -12.74 7.84 5.43
N VAL A 197 -13.18 6.90 4.62
CA VAL A 197 -13.87 7.20 3.35
C VAL A 197 -15.17 7.98 3.59
N ASP A 198 -15.99 7.56 4.54
CA ASP A 198 -17.24 8.25 4.91
C ASP A 198 -17.00 9.61 5.58
N LYS A 199 -15.75 9.91 5.95
CA LYS A 199 -15.32 11.22 6.48
C LYS A 199 -14.65 12.11 5.42
N GLY A 200 -14.64 11.68 4.16
CA GLY A 200 -14.11 12.45 3.03
C GLY A 200 -12.63 12.21 2.73
N TYR A 201 -12.03 11.15 3.30
CA TYR A 201 -10.67 10.73 2.98
C TYR A 201 -10.71 9.45 2.13
N PRO A 202 -10.59 9.52 0.80
CA PRO A 202 -10.45 8.33 -0.03
C PRO A 202 -9.24 7.51 0.43
N ALA A 203 -9.33 6.20 0.33
CA ALA A 203 -8.28 5.32 0.78
C ALA A 203 -7.46 4.71 -0.38
N VAL A 204 -6.21 4.40 -0.11
CA VAL A 204 -5.33 3.64 -0.99
C VAL A 204 -4.98 2.34 -0.28
N LEU A 205 -5.22 1.22 -0.94
CA LEU A 205 -4.62 -0.05 -0.59
C LEU A 205 -3.30 -0.13 -1.35
N GLY A 206 -2.23 0.43 -0.76
CA GLY A 206 -0.94 0.65 -1.41
C GLY A 206 -0.16 -0.62 -1.67
N GLU A 207 -0.40 -1.64 -0.85
CA GLU A 207 0.19 -2.96 -1.02
C GLU A 207 -0.79 -4.06 -0.61
N TYR A 208 -0.88 -5.10 -1.41
CA TYR A 208 -1.48 -6.37 -1.07
C TYR A 208 -0.97 -7.46 -2.02
N SER A 209 -0.64 -8.61 -1.49
CA SER A 209 -0.37 -9.82 -2.27
C SER A 209 -0.39 -11.05 -1.38
N ALA A 210 -0.55 -12.22 -1.99
CA ALA A 210 -0.38 -13.50 -1.31
C ALA A 210 0.84 -14.22 -1.89
N MET A 211 1.67 -14.78 -1.02
CA MET A 211 2.92 -15.45 -1.41
C MET A 211 2.64 -16.62 -2.36
N LYS A 212 3.35 -16.63 -3.49
CA LYS A 212 3.39 -17.78 -4.40
C LYS A 212 4.23 -18.89 -3.75
N ARG A 213 3.69 -20.10 -3.67
CA ARG A 213 4.35 -21.26 -3.06
C ARG A 213 4.33 -22.47 -3.99
N THR A 214 5.34 -23.30 -3.86
CA THR A 214 5.27 -24.69 -4.33
C THR A 214 4.86 -25.56 -3.14
N VAL A 215 3.70 -26.20 -3.24
CA VAL A 215 3.13 -27.03 -2.17
C VAL A 215 3.12 -28.50 -2.55
N SER A 216 3.30 -29.38 -1.57
CA SER A 216 3.43 -30.83 -1.81
C SER A 216 2.10 -31.58 -1.86
N GLU A 217 1.02 -30.99 -1.32
CA GLU A 217 -0.28 -31.70 -1.22
C GLU A 217 -1.15 -31.46 -2.46
N ASN A 218 -1.49 -30.20 -2.78
CA ASN A 218 -2.39 -29.87 -3.88
C ASN A 218 -2.05 -28.48 -4.44
N GLN A 219 -1.19 -28.43 -5.45
CA GLN A 219 -0.76 -27.18 -6.07
C GLN A 219 -1.92 -26.45 -6.76
N GLU A 220 -2.80 -27.16 -7.44
CA GLU A 220 -3.96 -26.56 -8.11
C GLU A 220 -4.88 -25.83 -7.13
N MET A 221 -5.11 -26.41 -5.94
CA MET A 221 -5.90 -25.77 -4.91
C MET A 221 -5.18 -24.56 -4.29
N HIS A 222 -3.85 -24.59 -4.16
CA HIS A 222 -3.08 -23.42 -3.75
C HIS A 222 -3.21 -22.28 -4.74
N ASP A 223 -3.02 -22.56 -6.02
CA ASP A 223 -3.11 -21.56 -7.09
C ASP A 223 -4.52 -20.96 -7.17
N LYS A 224 -5.54 -21.78 -7.03
CA LYS A 224 -6.94 -21.35 -6.93
C LYS A 224 -7.19 -20.49 -5.70
N SER A 225 -6.64 -20.86 -4.54
CA SER A 225 -6.75 -20.09 -3.29
C SER A 225 -6.09 -18.71 -3.44
N ARG A 226 -4.92 -18.63 -4.08
CA ARG A 226 -4.20 -17.38 -4.31
C ARG A 226 -4.96 -16.48 -5.29
N ALA A 227 -5.50 -17.01 -6.38
CA ALA A 227 -6.34 -16.28 -7.32
C ALA A 227 -7.58 -15.72 -6.63
N TYR A 228 -8.24 -16.55 -5.82
CA TYR A 228 -9.46 -16.17 -5.12
C TYR A 228 -9.21 -15.12 -4.03
N TRP A 229 -8.09 -15.22 -3.28
CA TRP A 229 -7.70 -14.20 -2.32
C TRP A 229 -7.50 -12.84 -3.01
N ASN A 230 -6.77 -12.81 -4.14
CA ASN A 230 -6.57 -11.62 -4.95
C ASN A 230 -7.92 -11.02 -5.42
N GLU A 231 -8.85 -11.86 -5.89
CA GLU A 231 -10.19 -11.45 -6.29
C GLU A 231 -10.95 -10.79 -5.14
N VAL A 232 -11.01 -11.46 -3.99
CA VAL A 232 -11.77 -11.00 -2.82
C VAL A 232 -11.20 -9.67 -2.30
N VAL A 233 -9.89 -9.59 -2.09
CA VAL A 233 -9.25 -8.37 -1.57
C VAL A 233 -9.43 -7.20 -2.52
N THR A 234 -9.21 -7.39 -3.83
CA THR A 234 -9.41 -6.32 -4.83
C THR A 234 -10.86 -5.85 -4.86
N ARG A 235 -11.82 -6.77 -4.83
CA ARG A 235 -13.25 -6.46 -4.82
C ARG A 235 -13.65 -5.67 -3.57
N GLU A 236 -13.28 -6.16 -2.40
CA GLU A 236 -13.65 -5.53 -1.13
C GLU A 236 -12.95 -4.16 -0.96
N ALA A 237 -11.70 -4.02 -1.39
CA ALA A 237 -11.03 -2.72 -1.43
C ALA A 237 -11.84 -1.70 -2.24
N LYS A 238 -12.17 -2.01 -3.48
CA LYS A 238 -12.98 -1.12 -4.33
C LYS A 238 -14.36 -0.83 -3.73
N ALA A 239 -15.06 -1.86 -3.27
CA ALA A 239 -16.43 -1.71 -2.71
C ALA A 239 -16.45 -0.82 -1.47
N HIS A 240 -15.33 -0.66 -0.79
CA HIS A 240 -15.19 0.17 0.40
C HIS A 240 -14.42 1.49 0.17
N GLY A 241 -14.16 1.87 -1.09
CA GLY A 241 -13.56 3.16 -1.44
C GLY A 241 -12.04 3.21 -1.39
N CYS A 242 -11.37 2.04 -1.46
CA CYS A 242 -9.92 1.94 -1.54
C CYS A 242 -9.46 1.73 -2.99
N LEU A 243 -8.43 2.46 -3.41
CA LEU A 243 -7.75 2.23 -4.68
C LEU A 243 -6.71 1.10 -4.50
N PRO A 244 -6.86 -0.08 -5.14
CA PRO A 244 -5.97 -1.21 -4.91
C PRO A 244 -4.73 -1.17 -5.80
N PHE A 245 -3.54 -1.31 -5.19
CA PHE A 245 -2.25 -1.45 -5.85
C PHE A 245 -1.62 -2.79 -5.46
N TYR A 246 -1.54 -3.71 -6.43
CA TYR A 246 -0.97 -5.03 -6.20
C TYR A 246 0.54 -4.97 -6.03
N TRP A 247 1.05 -5.60 -4.96
CA TRP A 247 2.49 -5.67 -4.69
C TRP A 247 3.14 -6.72 -5.58
N GLU A 248 3.61 -6.29 -6.76
CA GLU A 248 4.25 -7.15 -7.77
C GLU A 248 5.76 -6.94 -7.77
N THR A 249 6.51 -8.00 -7.47
CA THR A 249 7.98 -7.96 -7.35
C THR A 249 8.72 -8.69 -8.47
N GLY A 250 8.05 -9.03 -9.57
CA GLY A 250 8.57 -9.81 -10.69
C GLY A 250 8.20 -11.30 -10.63
N GLY A 251 7.35 -11.69 -9.67
CA GLY A 251 6.86 -13.06 -9.50
C GLY A 251 5.74 -13.43 -10.47
N ASP A 252 4.83 -12.52 -10.71
CA ASP A 252 3.63 -12.74 -11.52
C ASP A 252 3.71 -12.12 -12.91
N ILE A 253 4.53 -11.07 -13.09
CA ILE A 253 4.71 -10.38 -14.37
C ILE A 253 6.18 -10.48 -14.82
N ASP A 254 6.39 -10.88 -16.08
CA ASP A 254 7.69 -10.77 -16.71
C ASP A 254 7.95 -9.29 -17.07
N ARG A 255 8.86 -8.66 -16.35
CA ARG A 255 9.19 -7.23 -16.53
C ARG A 255 9.90 -6.92 -17.83
N THR A 256 10.40 -7.93 -18.55
CA THR A 256 11.06 -7.76 -19.86
C THR A 256 10.03 -7.71 -20.98
N THR A 257 9.02 -8.57 -20.91
CA THR A 257 7.99 -8.72 -21.94
C THR A 257 6.68 -8.02 -21.61
N GLY A 258 6.44 -7.71 -20.34
CA GLY A 258 5.17 -7.18 -19.82
C GLY A 258 4.03 -8.21 -19.82
N THR A 259 4.36 -9.51 -19.92
CA THR A 259 3.35 -10.59 -19.92
C THR A 259 3.21 -11.22 -18.57
N ALA A 260 2.02 -11.73 -18.25
CA ALA A 260 1.79 -12.53 -17.04
C ALA A 260 2.62 -13.83 -17.10
N LYS A 261 3.26 -14.16 -15.97
CA LYS A 261 3.92 -15.47 -15.75
C LYS A 261 2.92 -16.50 -15.22
N GLU A 262 1.98 -16.00 -14.40
CA GLU A 262 0.92 -16.76 -13.76
C GLU A 262 -0.42 -16.07 -14.02
N ASP A 263 -1.11 -16.50 -15.05
CA ASP A 263 -2.36 -15.87 -15.49
C ASP A 263 -3.42 -15.87 -14.39
N TYR A 264 -3.49 -16.94 -13.58
CA TYR A 264 -4.50 -17.09 -12.54
C TYR A 264 -4.46 -15.96 -11.48
N ALA A 265 -3.26 -15.49 -11.09
CA ALA A 265 -3.12 -14.42 -10.09
C ALA A 265 -3.65 -13.09 -10.63
N ILE A 266 -3.29 -12.77 -11.87
CA ILE A 266 -3.75 -11.54 -12.56
C ILE A 266 -5.24 -11.63 -12.88
N GLU A 267 -5.74 -12.80 -13.32
CA GLU A 267 -7.17 -13.02 -13.53
C GLU A 267 -7.99 -12.79 -12.25
N GLY A 268 -7.50 -13.23 -11.08
CA GLY A 268 -8.13 -12.97 -9.79
C GLY A 268 -8.27 -11.47 -9.54
N ILE A 269 -7.18 -10.70 -9.70
CA ILE A 269 -7.19 -9.24 -9.56
C ILE A 269 -8.22 -8.60 -10.50
N MET A 270 -8.19 -8.99 -11.78
CA MET A 270 -9.10 -8.42 -12.80
C MET A 270 -10.57 -8.76 -12.53
N LYS A 271 -10.88 -9.97 -12.05
CA LYS A 271 -12.23 -10.36 -11.60
C LYS A 271 -12.69 -9.50 -10.42
N GLY A 272 -11.84 -9.33 -9.41
CA GLY A 272 -12.12 -8.47 -8.27
C GLY A 272 -12.34 -7.02 -8.67
N ALA A 273 -11.51 -6.50 -9.57
CA ALA A 273 -11.64 -5.14 -10.11
C ALA A 273 -12.94 -4.93 -10.90
N ALA A 274 -13.39 -5.93 -11.65
CA ALA A 274 -14.64 -5.88 -12.38
C ALA A 274 -15.88 -6.01 -11.48
N ALA A 275 -15.80 -6.81 -10.41
CA ALA A 275 -16.92 -7.05 -9.48
C ALA A 275 -17.10 -5.92 -8.45
N GLY A 276 -16.02 -5.24 -8.03
CA GLY A 276 -16.09 -4.16 -7.07
C GLY A 276 -16.54 -2.84 -7.69
N ASN A 277 -17.39 -2.09 -6.99
CA ASN A 277 -17.81 -0.75 -7.39
C ASN A 277 -17.44 0.24 -6.29
N TYR A 278 -16.87 1.37 -6.68
CA TYR A 278 -16.62 2.46 -5.72
C TYR A 278 -17.92 3.01 -5.16
N PRO A 279 -17.95 3.39 -3.86
CA PRO A 279 -19.17 3.87 -3.20
C PRO A 279 -19.51 5.34 -3.48
N PHE A 280 -18.80 5.99 -4.41
CA PHE A 280 -18.97 7.40 -4.77
C PHE A 280 -18.97 7.63 -6.28
#